data_070f9dedf657771b0bfa5ea151f11cb2
#
_entry.id   070f9dedf657771b0bfa5ea151f11cb2
#
_cell.length_a   1.000
_cell.length_b   1.000
_cell.length_c   1.000
_cell.angle_alpha   90.00
_cell.angle_beta   90.00
_cell.angle_gamma   90.00
#
_symmetry.space_group_name_H-M   'P 1'
#
loop_
_entity.id
_entity.type
_entity.pdbx_description
1 polymer ?
#
loop_
_entity_poly.entity_id
_entity_poly.type
_entity_poly.pdbx_seq_one_letter_code
_entity_poly.pdbx_strand_id
1 'polypeptide(L)'
;LSSSFLPTPASTTAAGKTTDAALRATPRVLAIAGSDPSGGAGIQADLKSIAANGGYGMAAITALTAQNTHGVRAVHVPPADFLAAQLEAISDDISIDAVKIGMLGDSAVIAAVRSWLAKARPAVVVLDPVMVATSGDRLLQEAAEAELRELLPLADLITPNLAELAMLLNEPLAGNWEDALAQGKRLAAQAGTTVLVKGGHLDGGQCPDALVNTEGLLAQDVVVVDGDRIATANSHGTGCSLSSAMATVQARLGDWEASLRAVKPWLQGALRESGALDVGTGNGPVHHFHHLAPRGQDVPAEGRFAAVLWQDAGPDLEDIYGLDFIRGLADGSLAERHFAYYLAQDAVYLNGYSRVLSRAAAIAPTEAEQLFWARSAQQCLEVESELHRTWLSTRTVDSGLGPVTKSYVDHLLASSVSGSYGVLVAAVLPCFWLYAEVGATLHGQFLAAGSPSGHSYADWLRTYADEDFAAATRQAVRITDDAARAASEAERQAMRLVFRQSCRYEVEFFDAPRLHAGPESVPKPVG
;
A
#
# COMPACT_ATOMS: atom_id res chain seq x y z
N LEU A 1 -5.41 -47.56 -27.96
CA LEU A 1 -4.07 -47.76 -27.36
C LEU A 1 -4.03 -47.01 -26.04
N SER A 2 -4.33 -47.76 -24.98
CA SER A 2 -4.28 -47.39 -23.58
C SER A 2 -2.84 -47.25 -23.09
N SER A 3 -2.48 -46.13 -22.45
CA SER A 3 -1.31 -46.08 -21.58
C SER A 3 -1.76 -45.63 -20.18
N SER A 4 -1.67 -46.63 -19.28
CA SER A 4 -1.89 -46.52 -17.85
C SER A 4 -0.81 -45.65 -17.19
N PHE A 5 -1.22 -44.58 -16.48
CA PHE A 5 -0.38 -43.89 -15.50
C PHE A 5 -0.60 -44.49 -14.12
N LEU A 6 0.44 -45.05 -13.54
CA LEU A 6 0.53 -45.50 -12.16
C LEU A 6 0.65 -44.26 -11.24
N PRO A 7 -0.01 -44.22 -10.09
CA PRO A 7 0.17 -43.12 -9.12
C PRO A 7 1.50 -43.33 -8.34
N THR A 8 2.24 -42.24 -8.22
CA THR A 8 3.41 -42.12 -7.33
C THR A 8 2.98 -42.18 -5.85
N PRO A 9 3.69 -42.87 -4.97
CA PRO A 9 3.30 -42.99 -3.58
C PRO A 9 3.46 -41.65 -2.84
N ALA A 10 2.42 -41.26 -2.05
CA ALA A 10 2.42 -40.13 -1.17
C ALA A 10 3.49 -40.29 -0.07
N SER A 11 4.29 -39.27 0.12
CA SER A 11 5.26 -39.12 1.20
C SER A 11 4.50 -38.95 2.52
N THR A 12 4.58 -39.92 3.41
CA THR A 12 4.10 -39.85 4.80
C THR A 12 5.07 -39.02 5.63
N THR A 13 4.70 -37.79 5.96
CA THR A 13 5.33 -37.01 7.02
C THR A 13 4.64 -37.28 8.36
N ALA A 14 5.42 -37.34 9.41
CA ALA A 14 5.01 -37.70 10.76
C ALA A 14 3.94 -36.74 11.32
N ALA A 15 2.98 -37.33 12.06
CA ALA A 15 1.82 -36.74 12.71
C ALA A 15 0.64 -36.34 11.81
N GLY A 16 -0.17 -37.29 11.52
CA GLY A 16 -1.60 -37.47 11.20
C GLY A 16 -2.55 -36.28 11.07
N LYS A 17 -2.21 -35.17 10.41
CA LYS A 17 -3.17 -34.23 9.86
C LYS A 17 -3.29 -34.47 8.36
N THR A 18 -4.45 -34.93 7.92
CA THR A 18 -4.76 -35.08 6.49
C THR A 18 -4.80 -33.69 5.82
N THR A 19 -3.79 -33.40 5.02
CA THR A 19 -3.64 -32.17 4.22
C THR A 19 -4.51 -32.21 2.94
N ASP A 20 -5.81 -32.44 3.06
CA ASP A 20 -6.72 -32.50 1.90
C ASP A 20 -7.78 -31.39 1.93
N ALA A 21 -7.54 -30.29 2.70
CA ALA A 21 -8.34 -29.08 2.60
C ALA A 21 -7.83 -28.28 1.42
N ALA A 22 -8.56 -28.26 0.31
CA ALA A 22 -8.27 -27.40 -0.84
C ALA A 22 -8.11 -25.95 -0.36
N LEU A 23 -6.96 -25.34 -0.67
CA LEU A 23 -6.67 -23.93 -0.33
C LEU A 23 -7.77 -23.03 -0.91
N ARG A 24 -8.36 -22.18 -0.08
CA ARG A 24 -9.45 -21.28 -0.50
C ARG A 24 -8.90 -19.92 -0.89
N ALA A 25 -9.48 -19.33 -1.93
CA ALA A 25 -9.17 -17.95 -2.33
C ALA A 25 -9.53 -16.96 -1.21
N THR A 26 -10.62 -17.20 -0.45
CA THR A 26 -11.03 -16.42 0.72
C THR A 26 -11.15 -17.36 1.94
N PRO A 27 -10.10 -17.51 2.77
CA PRO A 27 -10.15 -18.37 3.95
C PRO A 27 -11.06 -17.79 5.03
N ARG A 28 -11.75 -18.69 5.76
CA ARG A 28 -12.60 -18.36 6.91
C ARG A 28 -11.77 -18.53 8.19
N VAL A 29 -11.47 -17.42 8.83
CA VAL A 29 -10.54 -17.35 9.95
C VAL A 29 -11.29 -16.97 11.22
N LEU A 30 -11.18 -17.79 12.27
CA LEU A 30 -11.76 -17.53 13.57
C LEU A 30 -10.70 -16.90 14.50
N ALA A 31 -10.94 -15.67 14.97
CA ALA A 31 -10.20 -15.05 16.05
C ALA A 31 -10.83 -15.41 17.40
N ILE A 32 -10.04 -15.93 18.33
CA ILE A 32 -10.42 -16.23 19.71
C ILE A 32 -9.58 -15.30 20.60
N ALA A 33 -10.15 -14.17 21.05
CA ALA A 33 -9.41 -13.16 21.78
C ALA A 33 -10.30 -12.20 22.56
N GLY A 34 -9.70 -11.34 23.36
CA GLY A 34 -10.38 -10.24 24.04
C GLY A 34 -10.81 -9.14 23.06
N SER A 35 -11.80 -8.36 23.45
CA SER A 35 -12.30 -7.19 22.71
C SER A 35 -11.60 -5.93 23.17
N ASP A 36 -11.14 -5.09 22.23
CA ASP A 36 -10.66 -3.72 22.47
C ASP A 36 -11.65 -2.72 21.86
N PRO A 37 -12.45 -1.99 22.68
CA PRO A 37 -13.46 -1.07 22.18
C PRO A 37 -12.86 0.13 21.42
N SER A 38 -11.56 0.45 21.61
CA SER A 38 -10.87 1.48 20.82
C SER A 38 -10.59 1.03 19.39
N GLY A 39 -10.69 -0.25 19.12
CA GLY A 39 -10.53 -0.84 17.79
C GLY A 39 -9.06 -1.08 17.38
N GLY A 40 -8.09 -0.83 18.26
CA GLY A 40 -6.67 -0.91 17.95
C GLY A 40 -6.05 -2.28 18.11
N ALA A 41 -6.59 -3.11 19.02
CA ALA A 41 -6.09 -4.46 19.32
C ALA A 41 -7.23 -5.48 19.43
N GLY A 42 -6.95 -6.67 19.98
CA GLY A 42 -7.93 -7.72 20.22
C GLY A 42 -8.68 -8.13 18.95
N ILE A 43 -9.90 -8.64 19.12
CA ILE A 43 -10.71 -9.10 17.98
C ILE A 43 -10.95 -8.02 16.92
N GLN A 44 -10.98 -6.74 17.30
CA GLN A 44 -11.17 -5.65 16.35
C GLN A 44 -9.97 -5.52 15.40
N ALA A 45 -8.75 -5.60 15.92
CA ALA A 45 -7.55 -5.66 15.10
C ALA A 45 -7.47 -6.98 14.31
N ASP A 46 -7.83 -8.09 14.93
CA ASP A 46 -7.85 -9.40 14.29
C ASP A 46 -8.77 -9.42 13.07
N LEU A 47 -10.03 -8.98 13.21
CA LEU A 47 -10.99 -8.92 12.11
C LEU A 47 -10.54 -7.97 10.97
N LYS A 48 -9.99 -6.80 11.33
CA LYS A 48 -9.42 -5.86 10.35
C LYS A 48 -8.24 -6.48 9.61
N SER A 49 -7.34 -7.15 10.32
CA SER A 49 -6.16 -7.80 9.76
C SER A 49 -6.56 -8.95 8.83
N ILE A 50 -7.51 -9.80 9.25
CA ILE A 50 -8.06 -10.90 8.44
C ILE A 50 -8.65 -10.34 7.14
N ALA A 51 -9.52 -9.33 7.25
CA ALA A 51 -10.16 -8.71 6.07
C ALA A 51 -9.14 -8.04 5.14
N ALA A 52 -8.16 -7.31 5.69
CA ALA A 52 -7.11 -6.65 4.93
C ALA A 52 -6.22 -7.62 4.16
N ASN A 53 -6.09 -8.87 4.64
CA ASN A 53 -5.32 -9.94 3.99
C ASN A 53 -6.20 -10.92 3.19
N GLY A 54 -7.44 -10.54 2.88
CA GLY A 54 -8.34 -11.27 1.98
C GLY A 54 -9.09 -12.45 2.60
N GLY A 55 -9.20 -12.51 3.94
CA GLY A 55 -9.97 -13.52 4.65
C GLY A 55 -11.38 -13.06 5.08
N TYR A 56 -12.26 -14.01 5.37
CA TYR A 56 -13.51 -13.79 6.08
C TYR A 56 -13.27 -14.00 7.58
N GLY A 57 -13.37 -12.92 8.36
CA GLY A 57 -13.10 -12.93 9.80
C GLY A 57 -14.33 -13.24 10.64
N MET A 58 -14.19 -14.19 11.56
CA MET A 58 -15.13 -14.51 12.62
C MET A 58 -14.47 -14.28 13.98
N ALA A 59 -15.24 -14.06 15.05
CA ALA A 59 -14.67 -13.83 16.38
C ALA A 59 -15.47 -14.53 17.48
N ALA A 60 -14.75 -15.18 18.41
CA ALA A 60 -15.24 -15.63 19.69
C ALA A 60 -14.54 -14.81 20.80
N ILE A 61 -15.33 -14.18 21.68
CA ILE A 61 -14.83 -13.19 22.64
C ILE A 61 -14.50 -13.87 23.96
N THR A 62 -13.22 -13.78 24.37
CA THR A 62 -12.73 -14.33 25.64
C THR A 62 -12.85 -13.33 26.79
N ALA A 63 -12.75 -12.04 26.51
CA ALA A 63 -12.86 -10.98 27.50
C ALA A 63 -13.35 -9.68 26.85
N LEU A 64 -14.02 -8.85 27.62
CA LEU A 64 -14.39 -7.49 27.27
C LEU A 64 -13.50 -6.52 28.05
N THR A 65 -12.86 -5.57 27.37
CA THR A 65 -12.06 -4.54 28.05
C THR A 65 -12.76 -3.19 28.02
N ALA A 66 -12.50 -2.36 29.02
CA ALA A 66 -12.68 -0.94 28.97
C ALA A 66 -11.29 -0.33 28.69
N GLN A 67 -10.99 -0.02 27.44
CA GLN A 67 -9.65 0.31 26.97
C GLN A 67 -9.67 1.47 25.98
N ASN A 68 -8.59 2.21 25.91
CA ASN A 68 -8.33 3.24 24.90
C ASN A 68 -6.81 3.28 24.56
N THR A 69 -6.37 4.28 23.80
CA THR A 69 -4.96 4.40 23.38
C THR A 69 -3.98 4.65 24.54
N HIS A 70 -4.45 4.96 25.75
CA HIS A 70 -3.62 5.15 26.94
C HIS A 70 -3.48 3.92 27.81
N GLY A 71 -4.36 2.90 27.69
CA GLY A 71 -4.27 1.64 28.46
C GLY A 71 -5.61 1.02 28.79
N VAL A 72 -5.55 -0.06 29.56
CA VAL A 72 -6.69 -0.87 30.01
C VAL A 72 -7.17 -0.36 31.36
N ARG A 73 -8.46 0.01 31.46
CA ARG A 73 -9.08 0.48 32.70
C ARG A 73 -9.80 -0.61 33.48
N ALA A 74 -10.41 -1.58 32.76
CA ALA A 74 -11.13 -2.70 33.34
C ALA A 74 -11.19 -3.87 32.36
N VAL A 75 -11.30 -5.09 32.89
CA VAL A 75 -11.49 -6.33 32.14
C VAL A 75 -12.67 -7.09 32.72
N HIS A 76 -13.58 -7.53 31.88
CA HIS A 76 -14.67 -8.45 32.21
C HIS A 76 -14.51 -9.74 31.41
N VAL A 77 -14.37 -10.86 32.10
CA VAL A 77 -14.26 -12.17 31.47
C VAL A 77 -15.65 -12.82 31.52
N PRO A 78 -16.31 -13.07 30.38
CA PRO A 78 -17.56 -13.85 30.34
C PRO A 78 -17.35 -15.26 30.88
N PRO A 79 -18.40 -15.92 31.39
CA PRO A 79 -18.30 -17.32 31.82
C PRO A 79 -17.77 -18.23 30.72
N ALA A 80 -16.86 -19.17 31.06
CA ALA A 80 -16.20 -20.04 30.09
C ALA A 80 -17.15 -20.93 29.29
N ASP A 81 -18.30 -21.29 29.87
CA ASP A 81 -19.39 -22.02 29.20
C ASP A 81 -20.03 -21.17 28.07
N PHE A 82 -20.11 -19.84 28.24
CA PHE A 82 -20.59 -18.98 27.17
C PHE A 82 -19.54 -18.85 26.02
N LEU A 83 -18.24 -18.87 26.33
CA LEU A 83 -17.23 -18.99 25.30
C LEU A 83 -17.35 -20.31 24.54
N ALA A 84 -17.54 -21.42 25.26
CA ALA A 84 -17.76 -22.73 24.62
C ALA A 84 -18.97 -22.69 23.69
N ALA A 85 -20.08 -22.07 24.11
CA ALA A 85 -21.27 -21.91 23.27
C ALA A 85 -21.02 -21.05 22.02
N GLN A 86 -20.22 -19.97 22.10
CA GLN A 86 -19.81 -19.19 20.92
C GLN A 86 -19.00 -20.06 19.91
N LEU A 87 -18.06 -20.84 20.42
CA LEU A 87 -17.18 -21.70 19.60
C LEU A 87 -17.99 -22.82 18.93
N GLU A 88 -18.90 -23.45 19.66
CA GLU A 88 -19.80 -24.50 19.16
C GLU A 88 -20.76 -23.94 18.11
N ALA A 89 -21.43 -22.83 18.37
CA ALA A 89 -22.33 -22.19 17.41
C ALA A 89 -21.68 -21.85 16.06
N ILE A 90 -20.40 -21.46 16.07
CA ILE A 90 -19.67 -21.22 14.83
C ILE A 90 -19.31 -22.53 14.14
N SER A 91 -18.74 -23.49 14.86
CA SER A 91 -18.26 -24.75 14.28
C SER A 91 -19.36 -25.71 13.86
N ASP A 92 -20.60 -25.55 14.35
CA ASP A 92 -21.74 -26.34 13.93
C ASP A 92 -22.25 -26.01 12.52
N ASP A 93 -21.97 -24.77 12.06
CA ASP A 93 -22.45 -24.25 10.76
C ASP A 93 -21.32 -23.91 9.80
N ILE A 94 -20.22 -23.34 10.31
CA ILE A 94 -19.16 -22.80 9.47
C ILE A 94 -17.89 -23.65 9.55
N SER A 95 -17.44 -24.17 8.41
CA SER A 95 -16.10 -24.80 8.35
C SER A 95 -15.01 -23.74 8.53
N ILE A 96 -14.12 -23.93 9.50
CA ILE A 96 -13.05 -23.00 9.87
C ILE A 96 -11.76 -23.43 9.19
N ASP A 97 -11.18 -22.55 8.35
CA ASP A 97 -9.93 -22.85 7.62
C ASP A 97 -8.69 -22.54 8.47
N ALA A 98 -8.76 -21.49 9.33
CA ALA A 98 -7.72 -21.17 10.30
C ALA A 98 -8.29 -20.58 11.59
N VAL A 99 -7.51 -20.71 12.67
CA VAL A 99 -7.80 -20.11 13.97
C VAL A 99 -6.62 -19.25 14.39
N LYS A 100 -6.90 -18.02 14.85
CA LYS A 100 -5.94 -17.20 15.60
C LYS A 100 -6.40 -17.12 17.04
N ILE A 101 -5.52 -17.42 17.96
CA ILE A 101 -5.74 -17.32 19.41
C ILE A 101 -4.92 -16.17 19.96
N GLY A 102 -5.54 -15.26 20.70
CA GLY A 102 -4.89 -14.13 21.37
C GLY A 102 -5.08 -14.19 22.89
N MET A 103 -5.50 -13.06 23.50
CA MET A 103 -5.74 -12.95 24.95
C MET A 103 -6.78 -13.96 25.45
N LEU A 104 -6.42 -14.79 26.44
CA LEU A 104 -7.28 -15.82 27.02
C LEU A 104 -7.77 -15.50 28.45
N GLY A 105 -7.06 -14.63 29.19
CA GLY A 105 -7.47 -14.14 30.50
C GLY A 105 -7.18 -15.10 31.67
N ASP A 106 -7.85 -16.26 31.74
CA ASP A 106 -7.77 -17.18 32.86
C ASP A 106 -7.73 -18.68 32.44
N SER A 107 -7.51 -19.55 33.41
CA SER A 107 -7.40 -21.01 33.23
C SER A 107 -8.71 -21.66 32.69
N ALA A 108 -9.87 -21.14 33.06
CA ALA A 108 -11.14 -21.71 32.62
C ALA A 108 -11.39 -21.44 31.11
N VAL A 109 -11.04 -20.25 30.66
CA VAL A 109 -11.05 -19.87 29.24
C VAL A 109 -10.06 -20.73 28.44
N ILE A 110 -8.82 -20.92 28.94
CA ILE A 110 -7.82 -21.79 28.29
C ILE A 110 -8.33 -23.23 28.17
N ALA A 111 -8.92 -23.77 29.23
CA ALA A 111 -9.46 -25.12 29.22
C ALA A 111 -10.62 -25.30 28.21
N ALA A 112 -11.51 -24.28 28.07
CA ALA A 112 -12.58 -24.28 27.09
C ALA A 112 -12.02 -24.28 25.66
N VAL A 113 -11.05 -23.41 25.36
CA VAL A 113 -10.39 -23.34 24.04
C VAL A 113 -9.65 -24.65 23.72
N ARG A 114 -8.90 -25.20 24.67
CA ARG A 114 -8.21 -26.49 24.50
C ARG A 114 -9.17 -27.63 24.20
N SER A 115 -10.28 -27.73 24.96
CA SER A 115 -11.32 -28.74 24.73
C SER A 115 -11.94 -28.61 23.34
N TRP A 116 -12.24 -27.40 22.90
CA TRP A 116 -12.80 -27.15 21.58
C TRP A 116 -11.78 -27.47 20.45
N LEU A 117 -10.52 -27.07 20.55
CA LEU A 117 -9.47 -27.40 19.57
C LEU A 117 -9.31 -28.90 19.37
N ALA A 118 -9.40 -29.70 20.46
CA ALA A 118 -9.29 -31.15 20.39
C ALA A 118 -10.45 -31.79 19.57
N LYS A 119 -11.63 -31.16 19.54
CA LYS A 119 -12.79 -31.59 18.76
C LYS A 119 -12.77 -31.04 17.33
N ALA A 120 -12.60 -29.73 17.19
CA ALA A 120 -12.73 -29.01 15.91
C ALA A 120 -11.58 -29.27 14.94
N ARG A 121 -10.34 -29.46 15.46
CA ARG A 121 -9.12 -29.76 14.69
C ARG A 121 -8.95 -28.88 13.45
N PRO A 122 -8.95 -27.55 13.58
CA PRO A 122 -8.76 -26.65 12.44
C PRO A 122 -7.42 -26.95 11.75
N ALA A 123 -7.35 -26.69 10.42
CA ALA A 123 -6.17 -27.00 9.62
C ALA A 123 -4.95 -26.13 9.99
N VAL A 124 -5.19 -24.88 10.41
CA VAL A 124 -4.17 -23.91 10.81
C VAL A 124 -4.54 -23.30 12.16
N VAL A 125 -3.62 -23.35 13.13
CA VAL A 125 -3.76 -22.71 14.46
C VAL A 125 -2.56 -21.80 14.69
N VAL A 126 -2.79 -20.50 14.82
CA VAL A 126 -1.78 -19.50 15.21
C VAL A 126 -2.09 -19.01 16.62
N LEU A 127 -1.13 -19.18 17.54
CA LEU A 127 -1.23 -18.74 18.92
C LEU A 127 -0.31 -17.54 19.17
N ASP A 128 -0.92 -16.38 19.47
CA ASP A 128 -0.24 -15.21 20.01
C ASP A 128 -0.35 -15.25 21.53
N PRO A 129 0.73 -15.59 22.27
CA PRO A 129 0.66 -15.89 23.70
C PRO A 129 0.61 -14.61 24.54
N VAL A 130 -0.44 -13.81 24.36
CA VAL A 130 -0.59 -12.49 24.99
C VAL A 130 -0.68 -12.62 26.50
N MET A 131 0.36 -12.17 27.21
CA MET A 131 0.42 -12.14 28.67
C MET A 131 0.32 -10.74 29.24
N VAL A 132 0.86 -9.74 28.52
CA VAL A 132 0.93 -8.35 28.94
C VAL A 132 0.54 -7.45 27.79
N ALA A 133 -0.26 -6.42 28.06
CA ALA A 133 -0.61 -5.39 27.08
C ALA A 133 0.63 -4.53 26.74
N THR A 134 0.60 -3.86 25.60
CA THR A 134 1.66 -2.89 25.22
C THR A 134 1.78 -1.73 26.23
N SER A 135 0.70 -1.43 26.98
CA SER A 135 0.68 -0.48 28.10
C SER A 135 1.38 -0.98 29.38
N GLY A 136 1.76 -2.26 29.44
CA GLY A 136 2.35 -2.91 30.64
C GLY A 136 1.32 -3.58 31.56
N ASP A 137 0.02 -3.48 31.24
CA ASP A 137 -1.02 -4.12 32.03
C ASP A 137 -1.02 -5.63 31.84
N ARG A 138 -1.09 -6.40 32.94
CA ARG A 138 -1.15 -7.86 32.88
C ARG A 138 -2.52 -8.32 32.38
N LEU A 139 -2.53 -9.10 31.31
CA LEU A 139 -3.74 -9.60 30.64
C LEU A 139 -4.02 -11.10 30.91
N LEU A 140 -2.99 -11.85 31.34
CA LEU A 140 -3.11 -13.24 31.76
C LEU A 140 -2.87 -13.36 33.25
N GLN A 141 -3.72 -14.08 33.96
CA GLN A 141 -3.51 -14.39 35.37
C GLN A 141 -2.27 -15.29 35.53
N GLU A 142 -1.45 -15.07 36.57
CA GLU A 142 -0.22 -15.82 36.80
C GLU A 142 -0.48 -17.32 36.95
N ALA A 143 -1.57 -17.66 37.63
CA ALA A 143 -2.00 -19.03 37.82
C ALA A 143 -2.33 -19.76 36.50
N ALA A 144 -2.63 -19.02 35.41
CA ALA A 144 -2.97 -19.58 34.10
C ALA A 144 -1.77 -19.73 33.13
N GLU A 145 -0.55 -19.36 33.55
CA GLU A 145 0.62 -19.50 32.70
C GLU A 145 1.00 -20.96 32.42
N ALA A 146 0.77 -21.85 33.40
CA ALA A 146 1.04 -23.29 33.23
C ALA A 146 0.11 -23.89 32.16
N GLU A 147 -1.18 -23.57 32.24
CA GLU A 147 -2.19 -24.04 31.28
C GLU A 147 -1.96 -23.45 29.89
N LEU A 148 -1.44 -22.21 29.78
CA LEU A 148 -1.05 -21.64 28.50
C LEU A 148 0.10 -22.44 27.87
N ARG A 149 1.11 -22.87 28.67
CA ARG A 149 2.20 -23.71 28.16
C ARG A 149 1.69 -25.07 27.65
N GLU A 150 0.64 -25.63 28.25
CA GLU A 150 0.00 -26.86 27.75
C GLU A 150 -0.78 -26.65 26.46
N LEU A 151 -1.13 -25.41 26.11
CA LEU A 151 -1.79 -25.07 24.84
C LEU A 151 -0.81 -24.96 23.67
N LEU A 152 0.47 -24.61 23.92
CA LEU A 152 1.47 -24.37 22.87
C LEU A 152 1.61 -25.52 21.87
N PRO A 153 1.63 -26.81 22.27
CA PRO A 153 1.76 -27.92 21.32
C PRO A 153 0.54 -28.12 20.40
N LEU A 154 -0.56 -27.43 20.64
CA LEU A 154 -1.74 -27.48 19.79
C LEU A 154 -1.72 -26.44 18.68
N ALA A 155 -0.78 -25.49 18.71
CA ALA A 155 -0.59 -24.50 17.69
C ALA A 155 0.36 -25.01 16.58
N ASP A 156 0.14 -24.56 15.35
CA ASP A 156 1.06 -24.77 14.21
C ASP A 156 2.09 -23.64 14.13
N LEU A 157 1.76 -22.45 14.69
CA LEU A 157 2.66 -21.31 14.82
C LEU A 157 2.41 -20.59 16.15
N ILE A 158 3.48 -20.29 16.90
CA ILE A 158 3.45 -19.42 18.07
C ILE A 158 4.15 -18.11 17.74
N THR A 159 3.58 -16.96 18.14
CA THR A 159 4.09 -15.63 17.77
C THR A 159 4.48 -14.78 19.00
N PRO A 160 5.38 -15.21 19.89
CA PRO A 160 5.74 -14.46 21.09
C PRO A 160 6.57 -13.21 20.74
N ASN A 161 6.40 -12.13 21.50
CA ASN A 161 7.42 -11.08 21.57
C ASN A 161 8.58 -11.53 22.46
N LEU A 162 9.67 -10.73 22.56
CA LEU A 162 10.85 -11.14 23.32
C LEU A 162 10.57 -11.34 24.82
N ALA A 163 9.69 -10.53 25.42
CA ALA A 163 9.32 -10.67 26.83
C ALA A 163 8.48 -11.95 27.05
N GLU A 164 7.51 -12.21 26.19
CA GLU A 164 6.70 -13.43 26.22
C GLU A 164 7.57 -14.68 25.98
N LEU A 165 8.54 -14.60 25.06
CA LEU A 165 9.49 -15.68 24.79
C LEU A 165 10.31 -16.03 26.05
N ALA A 166 10.84 -15.03 26.73
CA ALA A 166 11.56 -15.19 27.98
C ALA A 166 10.69 -15.78 29.12
N MET A 167 9.44 -15.29 29.25
CA MET A 167 8.48 -15.78 30.24
C MET A 167 8.06 -17.24 29.97
N LEU A 168 7.81 -17.61 28.71
CA LEU A 168 7.46 -18.99 28.35
C LEU A 168 8.56 -19.98 28.66
N LEU A 169 9.81 -19.58 28.50
CA LEU A 169 11.00 -20.39 28.81
C LEU A 169 11.46 -20.31 30.27
N ASN A 170 10.91 -19.33 31.03
CA ASN A 170 11.44 -18.98 32.36
C ASN A 170 12.92 -18.59 32.32
N GLU A 171 13.31 -17.78 31.34
CA GLU A 171 14.68 -17.31 31.09
C GLU A 171 14.75 -15.77 31.14
N PRO A 172 15.97 -15.20 31.28
CA PRO A 172 16.16 -13.75 31.12
C PRO A 172 15.74 -13.24 29.73
N LEU A 173 15.35 -11.97 29.63
CA LEU A 173 15.07 -11.32 28.37
C LEU A 173 16.30 -11.36 27.45
N ALA A 174 16.12 -11.75 26.19
CA ALA A 174 17.20 -11.73 25.20
C ALA A 174 17.68 -10.29 24.94
N GLY A 175 18.97 -10.08 25.02
CA GLY A 175 19.61 -8.77 24.85
C GLY A 175 20.00 -8.45 23.41
N ASN A 176 19.98 -9.43 22.53
CA ASN A 176 20.35 -9.30 21.12
C ASN A 176 19.61 -10.33 20.25
N TRP A 177 19.77 -10.21 18.93
CA TRP A 177 19.08 -11.07 17.97
C TRP A 177 19.51 -12.53 18.04
N GLU A 178 20.78 -12.81 18.30
CA GLU A 178 21.30 -14.18 18.41
C GLU A 178 20.71 -14.91 19.62
N ASP A 179 20.65 -14.24 20.77
CA ASP A 179 20.00 -14.76 21.97
C ASP A 179 18.49 -15.00 21.75
N ALA A 180 17.82 -14.08 21.07
CA ALA A 180 16.41 -14.22 20.74
C ALA A 180 16.15 -15.44 19.84
N LEU A 181 16.97 -15.67 18.82
CA LEU A 181 16.90 -16.87 17.97
C LEU A 181 17.18 -18.14 18.76
N ALA A 182 18.15 -18.11 19.67
CA ALA A 182 18.46 -19.26 20.53
C ALA A 182 17.30 -19.60 21.48
N GLN A 183 16.63 -18.60 22.05
CA GLN A 183 15.40 -18.78 22.83
C GLN A 183 14.27 -19.33 21.94
N GLY A 184 14.09 -18.78 20.73
CA GLY A 184 13.10 -19.27 19.76
C GLY A 184 13.27 -20.76 19.45
N LYS A 185 14.53 -21.22 19.23
CA LYS A 185 14.85 -22.64 19.02
C LYS A 185 14.47 -23.51 20.20
N ARG A 186 14.77 -23.05 21.44
CA ARG A 186 14.39 -23.80 22.64
C ARG A 186 12.87 -23.91 22.79
N LEU A 187 12.14 -22.83 22.57
CA LEU A 187 10.68 -22.85 22.64
C LEU A 187 10.08 -23.75 21.55
N ALA A 188 10.59 -23.69 20.32
CA ALA A 188 10.15 -24.55 19.24
C ALA A 188 10.36 -26.04 19.57
N ALA A 189 11.52 -26.40 20.15
CA ALA A 189 11.81 -27.76 20.60
C ALA A 189 10.90 -28.22 21.73
N GLN A 190 10.60 -27.34 22.71
CA GLN A 190 9.72 -27.68 23.84
C GLN A 190 8.26 -27.85 23.43
N ALA A 191 7.80 -27.00 22.51
CA ALA A 191 6.43 -27.01 22.05
C ALA A 191 6.18 -27.97 20.86
N GLY A 192 7.24 -28.44 20.18
CA GLY A 192 7.13 -29.28 18.98
C GLY A 192 6.45 -28.55 17.82
N THR A 193 6.63 -27.23 17.69
CA THR A 193 5.95 -26.40 16.68
C THR A 193 6.84 -25.27 16.17
N THR A 194 6.40 -24.56 15.14
CA THR A 194 7.10 -23.38 14.62
C THR A 194 6.89 -22.16 15.53
N VAL A 195 7.95 -21.39 15.74
CA VAL A 195 7.93 -20.13 16.51
C VAL A 195 8.34 -18.98 15.61
N LEU A 196 7.53 -17.92 15.58
CA LEU A 196 7.87 -16.64 14.95
C LEU A 196 8.54 -15.73 15.99
N VAL A 197 9.85 -15.62 15.93
CA VAL A 197 10.64 -14.69 16.75
C VAL A 197 10.57 -13.30 16.12
N LYS A 198 10.11 -12.30 16.89
CA LYS A 198 9.88 -10.92 16.44
C LYS A 198 11.00 -9.98 16.89
N GLY A 199 11.76 -9.38 15.97
CA GLY A 199 12.88 -8.47 16.27
C GLY A 199 12.47 -7.05 16.68
N GLY A 200 11.18 -6.76 16.76
CA GLY A 200 10.65 -5.41 16.98
C GLY A 200 11.04 -4.73 18.29
N HIS A 201 11.52 -5.46 19.29
CA HIS A 201 11.93 -4.93 20.62
C HIS A 201 13.44 -4.81 20.80
N LEU A 202 14.24 -5.16 19.80
CA LEU A 202 15.69 -4.98 19.83
C LEU A 202 16.06 -3.56 19.38
N ASP A 203 17.19 -3.05 19.83
CA ASP A 203 17.71 -1.76 19.39
C ASP A 203 18.25 -1.84 17.94
N GLY A 204 18.28 -0.70 17.23
CA GLY A 204 18.84 -0.57 15.90
C GLY A 204 17.84 -0.23 14.81
N GLY A 205 18.35 0.01 13.59
CA GLY A 205 17.55 0.40 12.42
C GLY A 205 16.86 -0.77 11.71
N GLN A 206 17.24 -2.00 12.01
CA GLN A 206 16.65 -3.21 11.45
C GLN A 206 15.65 -3.84 12.41
N CYS A 207 14.66 -4.53 11.86
CA CYS A 207 13.60 -5.20 12.59
C CYS A 207 13.33 -6.56 11.92
N PRO A 208 14.27 -7.52 12.00
CA PRO A 208 14.08 -8.84 11.40
C PRO A 208 13.02 -9.64 12.16
N ASP A 209 12.32 -10.54 11.46
CA ASP A 209 11.50 -11.58 12.05
C ASP A 209 11.98 -12.94 11.53
N ALA A 210 11.92 -13.99 12.37
CA ALA A 210 12.37 -15.31 11.97
C ALA A 210 11.36 -16.40 12.33
N LEU A 211 11.07 -17.27 11.38
CA LEU A 211 10.44 -18.56 11.63
C LEU A 211 11.53 -19.54 12.09
N VAL A 212 11.28 -20.17 13.21
CA VAL A 212 12.22 -21.12 13.83
C VAL A 212 11.48 -22.42 14.11
N ASN A 213 12.06 -23.54 13.72
CA ASN A 213 11.59 -24.87 14.07
C ASN A 213 12.78 -25.82 14.27
N THR A 214 12.54 -27.04 14.77
CA THR A 214 13.59 -28.00 15.06
C THR A 214 13.39 -29.37 14.41
N GLU A 215 12.30 -29.59 13.67
CA GLU A 215 11.90 -30.94 13.22
C GLU A 215 11.59 -31.03 11.72
N GLY A 216 12.17 -30.16 10.89
CA GLY A 216 11.96 -30.23 9.43
C GLY A 216 10.54 -29.87 8.96
N LEU A 217 9.80 -29.12 9.78
CA LEU A 217 8.51 -28.54 9.38
C LEU A 217 8.66 -27.42 8.33
N LEU A 218 9.85 -26.85 8.26
CA LEU A 218 10.26 -25.90 7.23
C LEU A 218 11.47 -26.45 6.48
N ALA A 219 11.75 -25.97 5.30
CA ALA A 219 12.91 -26.35 4.49
C ALA A 219 14.27 -26.03 5.18
N GLN A 220 14.26 -25.06 6.11
CA GLN A 220 15.41 -24.67 6.91
C GLN A 220 14.99 -24.53 8.38
N ASP A 221 15.90 -24.80 9.31
CA ASP A 221 15.63 -24.65 10.76
C ASP A 221 15.31 -23.22 11.16
N VAL A 222 15.83 -22.23 10.43
CA VAL A 222 15.60 -20.80 10.64
C VAL A 222 15.42 -20.12 9.29
N VAL A 223 14.30 -19.43 9.13
CA VAL A 223 14.00 -18.58 7.97
C VAL A 223 13.89 -17.14 8.46
N VAL A 224 14.85 -16.29 8.12
CA VAL A 224 14.86 -14.87 8.48
C VAL A 224 14.24 -14.05 7.35
N VAL A 225 13.36 -13.12 7.71
CA VAL A 225 12.82 -12.09 6.83
C VAL A 225 13.19 -10.73 7.39
N ASP A 226 14.10 -10.06 6.70
CA ASP A 226 14.58 -8.74 7.07
C ASP A 226 13.51 -7.67 6.90
N GLY A 227 13.69 -6.55 7.55
CA GLY A 227 12.84 -5.39 7.42
C GLY A 227 13.35 -4.20 8.21
N ASP A 228 13.06 -3.00 7.72
CA ASP A 228 13.43 -1.76 8.41
C ASP A 228 12.52 -1.50 9.59
N ARG A 229 13.07 -0.88 10.62
CA ARG A 229 12.29 -0.36 11.74
C ARG A 229 11.52 0.88 11.30
N ILE A 230 10.22 0.86 11.51
CA ILE A 230 9.35 2.00 11.24
C ILE A 230 9.24 2.84 12.53
N ALA A 231 9.71 4.09 12.45
CA ALA A 231 9.59 5.03 13.56
C ALA A 231 8.15 5.58 13.62
N THR A 232 7.39 5.11 14.60
CA THR A 232 6.01 5.56 14.84
C THR A 232 5.66 5.43 16.31
N ALA A 233 4.80 6.32 16.83
CA ALA A 233 4.18 6.20 18.14
C ALA A 233 2.94 5.29 18.12
N ASN A 234 2.48 4.88 16.93
CA ASN A 234 1.24 4.15 16.73
C ASN A 234 1.53 2.67 16.46
N SER A 235 1.82 1.92 17.51
CA SER A 235 2.16 0.48 17.43
C SER A 235 1.12 -0.43 18.09
N HIS A 236 0.00 0.14 18.57
CA HIS A 236 -1.03 -0.63 19.25
C HIS A 236 -1.66 -1.67 18.34
N GLY A 237 -1.72 -2.92 18.80
CA GLY A 237 -2.26 -4.06 18.07
C GLY A 237 -1.34 -4.68 17.01
N THR A 238 -0.07 -4.29 16.92
CA THR A 238 0.90 -4.87 15.97
C THR A 238 0.97 -6.40 16.09
N GLY A 239 1.04 -6.96 17.32
CA GLY A 239 1.09 -8.41 17.55
C GLY A 239 -0.18 -9.11 17.07
N CYS A 240 -1.35 -8.61 17.49
CA CYS A 240 -2.65 -9.14 17.05
C CYS A 240 -2.78 -9.11 15.52
N SER A 241 -2.37 -7.99 14.90
CA SER A 241 -2.43 -7.83 13.44
C SER A 241 -1.51 -8.82 12.72
N LEU A 242 -0.29 -9.01 13.20
CA LEU A 242 0.67 -9.95 12.63
C LEU A 242 0.15 -11.40 12.70
N SER A 243 -0.26 -11.85 13.88
CA SER A 243 -0.70 -13.22 14.10
C SER A 243 -1.96 -13.57 13.31
N SER A 244 -2.91 -12.64 13.18
CA SER A 244 -4.13 -12.81 12.38
C SER A 244 -3.85 -12.79 10.87
N ALA A 245 -2.93 -11.93 10.41
CA ALA A 245 -2.48 -11.93 9.02
C ALA A 245 -1.77 -13.26 8.68
N MET A 246 -0.89 -13.74 9.56
CA MET A 246 -0.22 -15.05 9.40
C MET A 246 -1.21 -16.20 9.30
N ALA A 247 -2.23 -16.26 10.16
CA ALA A 247 -3.29 -17.28 10.09
C ALA A 247 -4.03 -17.22 8.75
N THR A 248 -4.37 -16.02 8.30
CA THR A 248 -5.13 -15.80 7.06
C THR A 248 -4.34 -16.19 5.82
N VAL A 249 -3.10 -15.70 5.73
CA VAL A 249 -2.25 -15.93 4.55
C VAL A 249 -1.78 -17.39 4.51
N GLN A 250 -1.50 -18.02 5.66
CA GLN A 250 -1.16 -19.43 5.74
C GLN A 250 -2.29 -20.34 5.26
N ALA A 251 -3.53 -20.05 5.62
CA ALA A 251 -4.69 -20.81 5.15
C ALA A 251 -4.89 -20.71 3.62
N ARG A 252 -4.34 -19.66 2.99
CA ARG A 252 -4.39 -19.43 1.54
C ARG A 252 -3.19 -20.01 0.80
N LEU A 253 -1.98 -19.89 1.34
CA LEU A 253 -0.73 -20.27 0.66
C LEU A 253 -0.22 -21.66 1.04
N GLY A 254 -0.52 -22.13 2.27
CA GLY A 254 -0.03 -23.42 2.78
C GLY A 254 1.48 -23.46 3.07
N ASP A 255 2.16 -22.32 3.05
CA ASP A 255 3.61 -22.18 3.24
C ASP A 255 3.93 -21.04 4.21
N TRP A 256 4.60 -21.34 5.34
CA TRP A 256 4.89 -20.37 6.39
C TRP A 256 5.90 -19.30 5.96
N GLU A 257 6.92 -19.68 5.18
CA GLU A 257 7.91 -18.72 4.67
C GLU A 257 7.25 -17.73 3.70
N ALA A 258 6.50 -18.24 2.72
CA ALA A 258 5.76 -17.41 1.78
C ALA A 258 4.74 -16.50 2.51
N SER A 259 4.10 -17.03 3.57
CA SER A 259 3.16 -16.27 4.39
C SER A 259 3.86 -15.12 5.13
N LEU A 260 5.00 -15.35 5.76
CA LEU A 260 5.75 -14.30 6.45
C LEU A 260 6.28 -13.24 5.47
N ARG A 261 6.79 -13.65 4.30
CA ARG A 261 7.26 -12.74 3.25
C ARG A 261 6.13 -11.86 2.68
N ALA A 262 4.91 -12.35 2.65
CA ALA A 262 3.74 -11.57 2.23
C ALA A 262 3.23 -10.63 3.34
N VAL A 263 3.19 -11.10 4.59
CA VAL A 263 2.61 -10.38 5.72
C VAL A 263 3.51 -9.25 6.23
N LYS A 264 4.83 -9.45 6.26
CA LYS A 264 5.76 -8.46 6.82
C LYS A 264 5.73 -7.10 6.11
N PRO A 265 5.80 -7.01 4.78
CA PRO A 265 5.69 -5.73 4.06
C PRO A 265 4.33 -5.04 4.29
N TRP A 266 3.23 -5.82 4.35
CA TRP A 266 1.91 -5.29 4.68
C TRP A 266 1.89 -4.66 6.08
N LEU A 267 2.44 -5.35 7.08
CA LEU A 267 2.49 -4.83 8.46
C LEU A 267 3.37 -3.57 8.55
N GLN A 268 4.51 -3.54 7.86
CA GLN A 268 5.36 -2.35 7.78
C GLN A 268 4.64 -1.17 7.13
N GLY A 269 3.84 -1.42 6.09
CA GLY A 269 2.96 -0.41 5.50
C GLY A 269 1.91 0.09 6.49
N ALA A 270 1.28 -0.82 7.25
CA ALA A 270 0.30 -0.48 8.27
C ALA A 270 0.89 0.38 9.42
N LEU A 271 2.15 0.15 9.79
CA LEU A 271 2.88 0.97 10.76
C LEU A 271 3.26 2.34 10.17
N ARG A 272 3.76 2.39 8.94
CA ARG A 272 4.17 3.63 8.27
C ARG A 272 3.01 4.61 8.11
N GLU A 273 1.86 4.09 7.72
CA GLU A 273 0.66 4.90 7.47
C GLU A 273 -0.23 5.09 8.72
N SER A 274 0.21 4.61 9.89
CA SER A 274 -0.58 4.64 11.13
C SER A 274 -0.94 6.07 11.58
N GLY A 275 -0.06 7.04 11.32
CA GLY A 275 -0.29 8.45 11.63
C GLY A 275 -1.49 9.07 10.91
N ALA A 276 -1.83 8.56 9.71
CA ALA A 276 -2.95 9.06 8.92
C ALA A 276 -4.33 8.77 9.54
N LEU A 277 -4.41 7.86 10.52
CA LEU A 277 -5.67 7.54 11.20
C LEU A 277 -6.10 8.59 12.22
N ASP A 278 -5.17 9.33 12.81
CA ASP A 278 -5.41 10.34 13.87
C ASP A 278 -6.34 9.83 14.99
N VAL A 279 -6.02 8.65 15.54
CA VAL A 279 -6.85 7.96 16.54
C VAL A 279 -6.24 8.06 17.93
N GLY A 280 -6.82 8.92 18.76
CA GLY A 280 -6.43 9.11 20.16
C GLY A 280 -5.11 9.87 20.33
N THR A 281 -4.70 10.08 21.57
CA THR A 281 -3.50 10.86 21.94
C THR A 281 -2.43 10.02 22.63
N GLY A 282 -2.66 8.70 22.78
CA GLY A 282 -1.73 7.74 23.36
C GLY A 282 -1.05 6.89 22.26
N ASN A 283 -0.79 5.62 22.56
CA ASN A 283 -0.29 4.66 21.56
C ASN A 283 -1.40 4.31 20.57
N GLY A 284 -1.39 4.93 19.40
CA GLY A 284 -2.40 4.77 18.36
C GLY A 284 -2.33 3.42 17.64
N PRO A 285 -3.40 3.01 16.92
CA PRO A 285 -3.46 1.76 16.19
C PRO A 285 -2.69 1.79 14.87
N VAL A 286 -2.32 0.61 14.37
CA VAL A 286 -1.80 0.43 13.01
C VAL A 286 -2.91 0.62 11.96
N HIS A 287 -2.56 1.09 10.76
CA HIS A 287 -3.52 1.31 9.67
C HIS A 287 -3.72 0.06 8.82
N HIS A 288 -4.57 -0.88 9.25
CA HIS A 288 -4.77 -2.17 8.58
C HIS A 288 -5.12 -2.06 7.09
N PHE A 289 -5.87 -1.03 6.71
CA PHE A 289 -6.37 -0.81 5.36
C PHE A 289 -5.57 0.25 4.58
N HIS A 290 -4.31 0.51 4.97
CA HIS A 290 -3.45 1.49 4.32
C HIS A 290 -3.34 1.28 2.80
N HIS A 291 -3.41 0.05 2.33
CA HIS A 291 -3.38 -0.31 0.91
C HIS A 291 -4.73 -0.10 0.19
N LEU A 292 -5.83 0.06 0.95
CA LEU A 292 -7.16 0.40 0.45
C LEU A 292 -7.48 1.89 0.63
N ALA A 293 -6.75 2.60 1.51
CA ALA A 293 -6.87 4.04 1.63
C ALA A 293 -6.42 4.67 0.29
N PRO A 294 -7.11 5.71 -0.18
CA PRO A 294 -6.58 6.49 -1.29
C PRO A 294 -5.24 7.05 -0.81
N ARG A 295 -4.13 6.48 -1.24
CA ARG A 295 -2.83 7.07 -1.05
C ARG A 295 -2.87 8.39 -1.78
N GLY A 296 -2.76 9.48 -1.04
CA GLY A 296 -2.22 10.70 -1.61
C GLY A 296 -0.77 10.38 -1.90
N GLN A 297 -0.50 9.84 -3.05
CA GLN A 297 0.72 9.73 -3.83
C GLN A 297 0.81 8.36 -4.53
N ASP A 298 0.61 8.35 -5.83
CA ASP A 298 1.38 7.69 -6.88
C ASP A 298 1.62 6.17 -6.80
N VAL A 299 0.56 5.35 -6.77
CA VAL A 299 0.48 4.13 -7.58
C VAL A 299 -1.00 3.86 -7.88
N PRO A 300 -1.38 3.67 -9.14
CA PRO A 300 -2.72 3.21 -9.47
C PRO A 300 -2.96 1.86 -8.79
N ALA A 301 -3.97 1.76 -7.92
CA ALA A 301 -4.35 0.48 -7.33
C ALA A 301 -4.70 -0.50 -8.47
N GLU A 302 -4.11 -1.70 -8.44
CA GLU A 302 -4.47 -2.76 -9.39
C GLU A 302 -6.00 -2.87 -9.47
N GLY A 303 -6.54 -2.75 -10.67
CA GLY A 303 -7.99 -2.78 -10.94
C GLY A 303 -8.67 -1.42 -11.14
N ARG A 304 -8.01 -0.27 -10.96
CA ARG A 304 -8.53 1.03 -11.36
C ARG A 304 -8.24 1.30 -12.83
N PHE A 305 -9.13 2.05 -13.49
CA PHE A 305 -8.96 2.42 -14.91
C PHE A 305 -7.70 3.27 -15.13
N ALA A 306 -7.38 4.18 -14.19
CA ALA A 306 -6.15 4.95 -14.21
C ALA A 306 -4.89 4.07 -14.19
N ALA A 307 -4.90 2.90 -13.52
CA ALA A 307 -3.78 1.96 -13.57
C ALA A 307 -3.52 1.43 -14.99
N VAL A 308 -4.60 1.15 -15.70
CA VAL A 308 -4.53 0.71 -17.10
C VAL A 308 -3.98 1.84 -17.98
N LEU A 309 -4.46 3.08 -17.77
CA LEU A 309 -3.95 4.25 -18.50
C LEU A 309 -2.46 4.49 -18.24
N TRP A 310 -2.02 4.38 -16.97
CA TRP A 310 -0.62 4.56 -16.62
C TRP A 310 0.28 3.50 -17.26
N GLN A 311 -0.18 2.25 -17.26
CA GLN A 311 0.52 1.17 -17.95
C GLN A 311 0.59 1.41 -19.48
N ASP A 312 -0.49 1.94 -20.07
CA ASP A 312 -0.52 2.33 -21.49
C ASP A 312 0.43 3.50 -21.80
N ALA A 313 0.68 4.42 -20.82
CA ALA A 313 1.61 5.55 -20.97
C ALA A 313 3.09 5.17 -20.83
N GLY A 314 3.41 4.00 -20.28
CA GLY A 314 4.79 3.57 -19.98
C GLY A 314 5.76 3.73 -21.16
N PRO A 315 5.47 3.22 -22.36
CA PRO A 315 6.35 3.36 -23.52
C PRO A 315 6.57 4.83 -23.92
N ASP A 316 5.52 5.68 -23.91
CA ASP A 316 5.65 7.09 -24.26
C ASP A 316 6.47 7.85 -23.19
N LEU A 317 6.34 7.48 -21.91
CA LEU A 317 7.15 8.05 -20.82
C LEU A 317 8.64 7.67 -20.97
N GLU A 318 8.96 6.43 -21.35
CA GLU A 318 10.31 5.99 -21.67
C GLU A 318 10.88 6.79 -22.87
N ASP A 319 10.08 6.99 -23.91
CA ASP A 319 10.44 7.82 -25.07
C ASP A 319 10.76 9.26 -24.63
N ILE A 320 9.92 9.87 -23.75
CA ILE A 320 10.14 11.23 -23.19
C ILE A 320 11.50 11.31 -22.47
N TYR A 321 11.80 10.39 -21.56
CA TYR A 321 13.10 10.38 -20.86
C TYR A 321 14.30 10.13 -21.80
N GLY A 322 14.07 9.51 -22.95
CA GLY A 322 15.06 9.32 -24.02
C GLY A 322 15.39 10.58 -24.82
N LEU A 323 14.59 11.66 -24.74
CA LEU A 323 14.79 12.86 -25.54
C LEU A 323 15.99 13.69 -25.07
N ASP A 324 16.75 14.24 -26.02
CA ASP A 324 17.83 15.21 -25.74
C ASP A 324 17.31 16.47 -25.06
N PHE A 325 16.09 16.89 -25.37
CA PHE A 325 15.42 18.02 -24.73
C PHE A 325 15.28 17.80 -23.22
N ILE A 326 14.77 16.65 -22.80
CA ILE A 326 14.54 16.32 -21.39
C ILE A 326 15.87 16.15 -20.65
N ARG A 327 16.87 15.50 -21.26
CA ARG A 327 18.21 15.37 -20.67
C ARG A 327 18.89 16.72 -20.48
N GLY A 328 18.85 17.55 -21.51
CA GLY A 328 19.45 18.90 -21.45
C GLY A 328 18.70 19.85 -20.52
N LEU A 329 17.38 19.63 -20.31
CA LEU A 329 16.59 20.35 -19.33
C LEU A 329 17.01 19.95 -17.89
N ALA A 330 17.27 18.66 -17.66
CA ALA A 330 17.67 18.13 -16.36
C ALA A 330 19.07 18.60 -15.91
N ASP A 331 20.03 18.61 -16.81
CA ASP A 331 21.44 18.95 -16.53
C ASP A 331 21.81 20.43 -16.84
N GLY A 332 20.87 21.21 -17.38
CA GLY A 332 21.07 22.63 -17.73
C GLY A 332 21.78 22.85 -19.05
N SER A 333 22.08 21.82 -19.84
CA SER A 333 22.80 21.89 -21.11
C SER A 333 21.90 22.16 -22.33
N LEU A 334 20.58 22.19 -22.17
CA LEU A 334 19.65 22.42 -23.27
C LEU A 334 19.93 23.75 -23.96
N ALA A 335 19.99 23.74 -25.28
CA ALA A 335 20.19 24.95 -26.04
C ALA A 335 19.03 25.94 -25.84
N GLU A 336 19.35 27.20 -25.54
CA GLU A 336 18.36 28.24 -25.21
C GLU A 336 17.28 28.41 -26.28
N ARG A 337 17.61 28.29 -27.57
CA ARG A 337 16.66 28.36 -28.70
C ARG A 337 15.60 27.25 -28.64
N HIS A 338 15.97 26.05 -28.16
CA HIS A 338 15.02 24.94 -28.03
C HIS A 338 14.04 25.20 -26.91
N PHE A 339 14.52 25.71 -25.79
CA PHE A 339 13.65 26.07 -24.66
C PHE A 339 12.74 27.26 -25.02
N ALA A 340 13.27 28.26 -25.71
CA ALA A 340 12.47 29.41 -26.18
C ALA A 340 11.36 28.99 -27.15
N TYR A 341 11.66 28.08 -28.10
CA TYR A 341 10.64 27.51 -28.98
C TYR A 341 9.57 26.76 -28.20
N TYR A 342 10.00 25.88 -27.27
CA TYR A 342 9.10 25.13 -26.40
C TYR A 342 8.14 26.06 -25.66
N LEU A 343 8.65 27.07 -24.94
CA LEU A 343 7.80 28.02 -24.21
C LEU A 343 6.83 28.79 -25.12
N ALA A 344 7.26 29.16 -26.32
CA ALA A 344 6.40 29.86 -27.27
C ALA A 344 5.24 28.95 -27.77
N GLN A 345 5.51 27.67 -27.99
CA GLN A 345 4.49 26.69 -28.35
C GLN A 345 3.59 26.34 -27.16
N ASP A 346 4.14 26.27 -25.96
CA ASP A 346 3.41 26.02 -24.73
C ASP A 346 2.36 27.12 -24.45
N ALA A 347 2.72 28.39 -24.67
CA ALA A 347 1.76 29.50 -24.57
C ALA A 347 0.55 29.32 -25.49
N VAL A 348 0.79 28.94 -26.74
CA VAL A 348 -0.31 28.67 -27.70
C VAL A 348 -1.13 27.45 -27.28
N TYR A 349 -0.45 26.40 -26.82
CA TYR A 349 -1.07 25.17 -26.34
C TYR A 349 -1.99 25.44 -25.13
N LEU A 350 -1.48 26.12 -24.09
CA LEU A 350 -2.23 26.43 -22.86
C LEU A 350 -3.47 27.28 -23.13
N ASN A 351 -3.42 28.20 -24.09
CA ASN A 351 -4.60 28.95 -24.53
C ASN A 351 -5.69 28.04 -25.14
N GLY A 352 -5.29 27.08 -25.98
CA GLY A 352 -6.18 26.06 -26.51
C GLY A 352 -6.71 25.12 -25.44
N TYR A 353 -5.82 24.65 -24.56
CA TYR A 353 -6.10 23.74 -23.48
C TYR A 353 -7.09 24.32 -22.46
N SER A 354 -6.94 25.61 -22.07
CA SER A 354 -7.88 26.29 -21.17
C SER A 354 -9.33 26.28 -21.67
N ARG A 355 -9.52 26.36 -23.00
CA ARG A 355 -10.85 26.26 -23.61
C ARG A 355 -11.43 24.85 -23.50
N VAL A 356 -10.58 23.85 -23.66
CA VAL A 356 -10.96 22.43 -23.50
C VAL A 356 -11.34 22.14 -22.05
N LEU A 357 -10.54 22.62 -21.06
CA LEU A 357 -10.85 22.53 -19.64
C LEU A 357 -12.14 23.27 -19.25
N SER A 358 -12.38 24.45 -19.84
CA SER A 358 -13.66 25.17 -19.67
C SER A 358 -14.83 24.35 -20.19
N ARG A 359 -14.64 23.59 -21.27
CA ARG A 359 -15.65 22.66 -21.78
C ARG A 359 -15.86 21.48 -20.82
N ALA A 360 -14.79 20.93 -20.23
CA ALA A 360 -14.90 19.90 -19.20
C ALA A 360 -15.71 20.41 -17.99
N ALA A 361 -15.45 21.64 -17.55
CA ALA A 361 -16.26 22.30 -16.50
C ALA A 361 -17.74 22.42 -16.89
N ALA A 362 -18.03 22.77 -18.14
CA ALA A 362 -19.42 22.97 -18.60
C ALA A 362 -20.24 21.67 -18.62
N ILE A 363 -19.61 20.51 -18.77
CA ILE A 363 -20.30 19.21 -18.87
C ILE A 363 -19.98 18.28 -17.69
N ALA A 364 -19.28 18.79 -16.68
CA ALA A 364 -18.95 18.03 -15.46
C ALA A 364 -20.23 17.57 -14.74
N PRO A 365 -20.28 16.31 -14.26
CA PRO A 365 -21.46 15.75 -13.63
C PRO A 365 -21.72 16.27 -12.22
N THR A 366 -20.71 16.84 -11.55
CA THR A 366 -20.79 17.36 -10.17
C THR A 366 -20.27 18.79 -10.07
N GLU A 367 -20.77 19.55 -9.09
CA GLU A 367 -20.32 20.91 -8.80
C GLU A 367 -18.82 20.95 -8.42
N ALA A 368 -18.35 19.93 -7.70
CA ALA A 368 -16.94 19.80 -7.32
C ALA A 368 -16.01 19.66 -8.53
N GLU A 369 -16.39 18.84 -9.50
CA GLU A 369 -15.63 18.66 -10.74
C GLU A 369 -15.73 19.91 -11.65
N GLN A 370 -16.90 20.55 -11.70
CA GLN A 370 -17.08 21.81 -12.41
C GLN A 370 -16.10 22.88 -11.89
N LEU A 371 -16.03 23.04 -10.57
CA LEU A 371 -15.11 23.98 -9.92
C LEU A 371 -13.64 23.63 -10.17
N PHE A 372 -13.30 22.35 -10.13
CA PHE A 372 -11.94 21.89 -10.42
C PHE A 372 -11.50 22.26 -11.83
N TRP A 373 -12.27 21.91 -12.84
CA TRP A 373 -11.92 22.21 -14.23
C TRP A 373 -11.93 23.71 -14.54
N ALA A 374 -12.86 24.48 -13.94
CA ALA A 374 -12.88 25.93 -14.09
C ALA A 374 -11.62 26.60 -13.52
N ARG A 375 -11.17 26.17 -12.33
CA ARG A 375 -9.91 26.64 -11.71
C ARG A 375 -8.70 26.24 -12.53
N SER A 376 -8.65 25.00 -13.01
CA SER A 376 -7.55 24.53 -13.86
C SER A 376 -7.48 25.31 -15.17
N ALA A 377 -8.62 25.64 -15.79
CA ALA A 377 -8.66 26.50 -16.97
C ALA A 377 -8.16 27.93 -16.69
N GLN A 378 -8.48 28.51 -15.52
CA GLN A 378 -7.98 29.80 -15.09
C GLN A 378 -6.47 29.78 -14.86
N GLN A 379 -5.96 28.74 -14.16
CA GLN A 379 -4.53 28.57 -13.88
C GLN A 379 -3.69 28.49 -15.16
N CYS A 380 -4.18 27.79 -16.21
CA CYS A 380 -3.48 27.77 -17.50
C CYS A 380 -3.25 29.17 -18.07
N LEU A 381 -4.19 30.10 -17.89
CA LEU A 381 -4.07 31.48 -18.38
C LEU A 381 -3.20 32.36 -17.46
N GLU A 382 -3.12 32.07 -16.18
CA GLU A 382 -2.33 32.83 -15.20
C GLU A 382 -0.84 32.45 -15.24
N VAL A 383 -0.52 31.14 -15.27
CA VAL A 383 0.86 30.63 -15.37
C VAL A 383 1.52 31.08 -16.69
N GLU A 384 0.76 31.12 -17.79
CA GLU A 384 1.22 31.67 -19.07
C GLU A 384 1.75 33.10 -18.90
N SER A 385 1.19 33.90 -18.01
CA SER A 385 1.56 35.31 -17.93
C SER A 385 2.85 35.59 -17.13
N GLU A 386 3.36 34.71 -16.31
CA GLU A 386 4.52 34.97 -15.46
C GLU A 386 5.81 34.33 -15.99
N LEU A 387 5.82 33.04 -16.28
CA LEU A 387 7.00 32.34 -16.82
C LEU A 387 7.31 32.82 -18.26
N HIS A 388 6.26 32.92 -19.10
CA HIS A 388 6.40 33.37 -20.48
C HIS A 388 6.77 34.84 -20.57
N ARG A 389 6.21 35.73 -19.73
CA ARG A 389 6.52 37.15 -19.70
C ARG A 389 7.97 37.40 -19.32
N THR A 390 8.51 36.69 -18.37
CA THR A 390 9.88 36.84 -17.90
C THR A 390 10.88 36.36 -18.96
N TRP A 391 10.60 35.23 -19.60
CA TRP A 391 11.51 34.61 -20.58
C TRP A 391 11.38 35.19 -22.00
N LEU A 392 10.17 35.41 -22.49
CA LEU A 392 9.91 35.89 -23.85
C LEU A 392 9.99 37.42 -23.98
N SER A 393 9.92 38.19 -22.89
CA SER A 393 10.00 39.65 -22.93
C SER A 393 11.35 40.20 -23.49
N THR A 394 12.40 39.42 -23.32
CA THR A 394 13.78 39.80 -23.75
C THR A 394 14.19 39.19 -25.08
N ARG A 395 13.35 38.39 -25.72
CA ARG A 395 13.67 37.58 -26.91
C ARG A 395 12.59 37.68 -27.97
N THR A 396 12.98 37.77 -29.23
CA THR A 396 12.09 37.62 -30.39
C THR A 396 12.09 36.16 -30.82
N VAL A 397 11.04 35.42 -30.49
CA VAL A 397 10.80 34.08 -31.06
C VAL A 397 9.74 34.27 -32.14
N ASP A 398 10.08 34.01 -33.39
CA ASP A 398 9.09 33.93 -34.47
C ASP A 398 8.38 32.58 -34.31
N SER A 399 7.31 32.62 -33.51
CA SER A 399 6.56 31.43 -33.13
C SER A 399 5.18 31.47 -33.75
N GLY A 400 5.14 31.23 -35.05
CA GLY A 400 3.88 30.78 -35.67
C GLY A 400 3.38 29.50 -34.99
N LEU A 401 2.11 29.17 -35.14
CA LEU A 401 1.54 27.91 -34.62
C LEU A 401 2.29 26.72 -35.24
N GLY A 402 3.05 25.99 -34.41
CA GLY A 402 3.79 24.80 -34.81
C GLY A 402 2.86 23.64 -35.19
N PRO A 403 3.29 22.74 -36.08
CA PRO A 403 2.45 21.64 -36.55
C PRO A 403 2.05 20.68 -35.45
N VAL A 404 2.94 20.37 -34.51
CA VAL A 404 2.66 19.49 -33.38
C VAL A 404 1.66 20.13 -32.42
N THR A 405 1.88 21.38 -32.03
CA THR A 405 0.98 22.16 -31.18
C THR A 405 -0.41 22.22 -31.79
N LYS A 406 -0.50 22.50 -33.10
CA LYS A 406 -1.77 22.52 -33.82
C LYS A 406 -2.48 21.17 -33.74
N SER A 407 -1.77 20.08 -34.05
CA SER A 407 -2.36 18.74 -34.07
C SER A 407 -2.85 18.30 -32.68
N TYR A 408 -2.09 18.65 -31.64
CA TYR A 408 -2.46 18.32 -30.27
C TYR A 408 -3.70 19.11 -29.82
N VAL A 409 -3.72 20.42 -30.05
CA VAL A 409 -4.90 21.25 -29.72
C VAL A 409 -6.11 20.81 -30.51
N ASP A 410 -5.98 20.50 -31.80
CA ASP A 410 -7.09 20.00 -32.64
C ASP A 410 -7.65 18.67 -32.09
N HIS A 411 -6.76 17.73 -31.63
CA HIS A 411 -7.14 16.48 -30.99
C HIS A 411 -7.97 16.72 -29.72
N LEU A 412 -7.50 17.62 -28.84
CA LEU A 412 -8.19 17.95 -27.60
C LEU A 412 -9.54 18.64 -27.86
N LEU A 413 -9.61 19.55 -28.82
CA LEU A 413 -10.85 20.20 -29.22
C LEU A 413 -11.83 19.17 -29.81
N ALA A 414 -11.39 18.26 -30.67
CA ALA A 414 -12.22 17.17 -31.20
C ALA A 414 -12.75 16.26 -30.06
N SER A 415 -11.91 15.91 -29.09
CA SER A 415 -12.33 15.15 -27.93
C SER A 415 -13.37 15.89 -27.08
N SER A 416 -13.28 17.22 -26.99
CA SER A 416 -14.23 18.06 -26.23
C SER A 416 -15.64 18.12 -26.81
N VAL A 417 -15.83 17.77 -28.08
CA VAL A 417 -17.14 17.74 -28.77
C VAL A 417 -17.64 16.32 -29.02
N SER A 418 -16.97 15.30 -28.51
CA SER A 418 -17.34 13.88 -28.64
C SER A 418 -18.69 13.53 -28.00
N GLY A 419 -19.19 14.36 -27.08
CA GLY A 419 -20.41 14.11 -26.30
C GLY A 419 -20.20 13.25 -25.07
N SER A 420 -18.97 12.74 -24.80
CA SER A 420 -18.62 11.97 -23.63
C SER A 420 -17.70 12.75 -22.69
N TYR A 421 -18.14 12.91 -21.43
CA TYR A 421 -17.31 13.49 -20.39
C TYR A 421 -16.07 12.62 -20.10
N GLY A 422 -16.23 11.30 -20.05
CA GLY A 422 -15.13 10.36 -19.82
C GLY A 422 -14.05 10.48 -20.90
N VAL A 423 -14.43 10.55 -22.18
CA VAL A 423 -13.47 10.73 -23.29
C VAL A 423 -12.73 12.06 -23.17
N LEU A 424 -13.43 13.13 -22.81
CA LEU A 424 -12.81 14.44 -22.65
C LEU A 424 -11.79 14.47 -21.51
N VAL A 425 -12.16 13.98 -20.31
CA VAL A 425 -11.23 14.00 -19.15
C VAL A 425 -10.04 13.07 -19.34
N ALA A 426 -10.21 11.96 -20.06
CA ALA A 426 -9.10 11.08 -20.44
C ALA A 426 -8.15 11.74 -21.45
N ALA A 427 -8.67 12.53 -22.39
CA ALA A 427 -7.85 13.24 -23.39
C ALA A 427 -6.98 14.34 -22.75
N VAL A 428 -7.49 15.04 -21.73
CA VAL A 428 -6.73 16.12 -21.05
C VAL A 428 -5.78 15.61 -19.96
N LEU A 429 -5.94 14.40 -19.48
CA LEU A 429 -5.17 13.85 -18.34
C LEU A 429 -3.65 13.81 -18.59
N PRO A 430 -3.10 13.45 -19.76
CA PRO A 430 -1.66 13.38 -19.97
C PRO A 430 -0.91 14.67 -19.66
N CYS A 431 -1.46 15.83 -19.98
CA CYS A 431 -0.86 17.13 -19.69
C CYS A 431 -0.69 17.38 -18.18
N PHE A 432 -1.55 16.84 -17.32
CA PHE A 432 -1.34 16.84 -15.88
C PHE A 432 -0.34 15.77 -15.48
N TRP A 433 -0.55 14.55 -15.90
CA TRP A 433 0.09 13.38 -15.31
C TRP A 433 1.54 13.20 -15.76
N LEU A 434 1.81 13.30 -17.06
CA LEU A 434 3.18 13.16 -17.57
C LEU A 434 4.06 14.33 -17.13
N TYR A 435 3.50 15.57 -17.09
CA TYR A 435 4.25 16.73 -16.59
C TYR A 435 4.57 16.63 -15.09
N ALA A 436 3.64 16.15 -14.25
CA ALA A 436 3.90 15.93 -12.84
C ALA A 436 4.99 14.87 -12.62
N GLU A 437 4.97 13.77 -13.38
CA GLU A 437 5.96 12.68 -13.27
C GLU A 437 7.35 13.13 -13.75
N VAL A 438 7.41 13.73 -14.93
CA VAL A 438 8.66 14.25 -15.49
C VAL A 438 9.23 15.35 -14.60
N GLY A 439 8.39 16.30 -14.17
CA GLY A 439 8.80 17.40 -13.29
C GLY A 439 9.36 16.92 -11.96
N ALA A 440 8.67 15.99 -11.28
CA ALA A 440 9.13 15.40 -10.02
C ALA A 440 10.47 14.64 -10.19
N THR A 441 10.59 13.84 -11.26
CA THR A 441 11.81 13.08 -11.55
C THR A 441 13.00 14.00 -11.82
N LEU A 442 12.84 15.00 -12.69
CA LEU A 442 13.94 15.92 -13.02
C LEU A 442 14.31 16.82 -11.84
N HIS A 443 13.32 17.29 -11.07
CA HIS A 443 13.59 18.05 -9.85
C HIS A 443 14.32 17.21 -8.79
N GLY A 444 13.96 15.93 -8.64
CA GLY A 444 14.70 15.00 -7.78
C GLY A 444 16.17 14.85 -8.20
N GLN A 445 16.44 14.75 -9.49
CA GLN A 445 17.80 14.71 -10.04
C GLN A 445 18.57 16.04 -9.79
N PHE A 446 17.90 17.18 -9.97
CA PHE A 446 18.45 18.50 -9.68
C PHE A 446 18.84 18.67 -8.21
N LEU A 447 18.00 18.21 -7.27
CA LEU A 447 18.30 18.21 -5.83
C LEU A 447 19.46 17.26 -5.49
N ALA A 448 19.48 16.07 -6.06
CA ALA A 448 20.55 15.09 -5.86
C ALA A 448 21.92 15.59 -6.39
N ALA A 449 21.93 16.43 -7.41
CA ALA A 449 23.11 17.13 -7.91
C ALA A 449 23.57 18.32 -7.05
N GLY A 450 22.90 18.58 -5.90
CA GLY A 450 23.21 19.67 -4.97
C GLY A 450 22.66 21.02 -5.38
N SER A 451 21.61 21.07 -6.21
CA SER A 451 20.95 22.29 -6.67
C SER A 451 21.94 23.33 -7.24
N PRO A 452 22.65 23.03 -8.33
CA PRO A 452 23.74 23.87 -8.80
C PRO A 452 23.28 25.32 -9.06
N SER A 453 24.01 26.29 -8.49
CA SER A 453 23.76 27.71 -8.68
C SER A 453 23.97 28.07 -10.14
N GLY A 454 22.99 28.72 -10.77
CA GLY A 454 23.06 29.12 -12.18
C GLY A 454 22.48 28.10 -13.17
N HIS A 455 21.72 27.10 -12.70
CA HIS A 455 21.00 26.19 -13.59
C HIS A 455 19.91 26.95 -14.37
N SER A 456 20.04 27.02 -15.68
CA SER A 456 19.23 27.88 -16.56
C SER A 456 17.71 27.58 -16.50
N TYR A 457 17.33 26.37 -16.12
CA TYR A 457 15.94 25.87 -16.16
C TYR A 457 15.40 25.52 -14.75
N ALA A 458 16.07 25.98 -13.69
CA ALA A 458 15.68 25.66 -12.32
C ALA A 458 14.23 26.06 -11.98
N ASP A 459 13.74 27.17 -12.54
CA ASP A 459 12.38 27.64 -12.31
C ASP A 459 11.34 26.72 -12.95
N TRP A 460 11.59 26.20 -14.14
CA TRP A 460 10.74 25.19 -14.77
C TRP A 460 10.68 23.90 -13.92
N LEU A 461 11.85 23.42 -13.45
CA LEU A 461 11.94 22.23 -12.61
C LEU A 461 11.14 22.37 -11.30
N ARG A 462 11.14 23.56 -10.70
CA ARG A 462 10.37 23.85 -9.48
C ARG A 462 8.86 23.93 -9.75
N THR A 463 8.47 24.56 -10.87
CA THR A 463 7.04 24.75 -11.21
C THR A 463 6.32 23.42 -11.36
N TYR A 464 6.89 22.43 -12.07
CA TYR A 464 6.25 21.15 -12.31
C TYR A 464 6.47 20.11 -11.19
N ALA A 465 7.31 20.41 -10.20
CA ALA A 465 7.47 19.64 -8.96
C ALA A 465 6.70 20.24 -7.77
N ASP A 466 5.88 21.25 -8.01
CA ASP A 466 5.08 21.92 -6.98
C ASP A 466 3.94 21.03 -6.46
N GLU A 467 3.69 21.09 -5.14
CA GLU A 467 2.68 20.25 -4.48
C GLU A 467 1.24 20.58 -4.93
N ASP A 468 0.95 21.83 -5.26
CA ASP A 468 -0.37 22.22 -5.74
C ASP A 468 -0.63 21.62 -7.14
N PHE A 469 0.40 21.57 -8.01
CA PHE A 469 0.31 20.90 -9.30
C PHE A 469 0.15 19.37 -9.15
N ALA A 470 0.89 18.75 -8.23
CA ALA A 470 0.77 17.34 -7.90
C ALA A 470 -0.64 17.02 -7.34
N ALA A 471 -1.20 17.89 -6.48
CA ALA A 471 -2.55 17.73 -5.94
C ALA A 471 -3.63 17.85 -7.05
N ALA A 472 -3.47 18.79 -7.98
CA ALA A 472 -4.36 18.94 -9.14
C ALA A 472 -4.30 17.69 -10.04
N THR A 473 -3.10 17.15 -10.29
CA THR A 473 -2.90 15.91 -11.04
C THR A 473 -3.64 14.74 -10.39
N ARG A 474 -3.47 14.54 -9.07
CA ARG A 474 -4.19 13.50 -8.33
C ARG A 474 -5.70 13.64 -8.44
N GLN A 475 -6.21 14.88 -8.44
CA GLN A 475 -7.63 15.13 -8.61
C GLN A 475 -8.10 14.79 -10.02
N ALA A 476 -7.36 15.15 -11.07
CA ALA A 476 -7.67 14.81 -12.46
C ALA A 476 -7.70 13.28 -12.67
N VAL A 477 -6.74 12.54 -12.07
CA VAL A 477 -6.72 11.07 -12.09
C VAL A 477 -7.99 10.50 -11.45
N ARG A 478 -8.38 10.98 -10.25
CA ARG A 478 -9.62 10.53 -9.58
C ARG A 478 -10.86 10.77 -10.42
N ILE A 479 -10.98 11.97 -11.00
CA ILE A 479 -12.11 12.33 -11.89
C ILE A 479 -12.17 11.37 -13.08
N THR A 480 -11.04 11.03 -13.67
CA THR A 480 -10.97 10.10 -14.80
C THR A 480 -11.37 8.67 -14.39
N ASP A 481 -10.97 8.20 -13.21
CA ASP A 481 -11.41 6.92 -12.66
C ASP A 481 -12.92 6.89 -12.40
N ASP A 482 -13.48 7.98 -11.85
CA ASP A 482 -14.91 8.09 -11.55
C ASP A 482 -15.75 8.12 -12.85
N ALA A 483 -15.29 8.86 -13.86
CA ALA A 483 -15.89 8.87 -15.18
C ALA A 483 -15.86 7.48 -15.84
N ALA A 484 -14.73 6.77 -15.76
CA ALA A 484 -14.59 5.42 -16.31
C ALA A 484 -15.46 4.39 -15.57
N ARG A 485 -15.71 4.58 -14.27
CA ARG A 485 -16.62 3.72 -13.49
C ARG A 485 -18.06 3.84 -13.95
N ALA A 486 -18.49 5.04 -14.36
CA ALA A 486 -19.81 5.30 -14.90
C ALA A 486 -19.94 4.92 -16.39
N ALA A 487 -18.82 4.77 -17.11
CA ALA A 487 -18.77 4.55 -18.54
C ALA A 487 -19.07 3.10 -18.95
N SER A 488 -19.61 2.91 -20.15
CA SER A 488 -19.70 1.62 -20.82
C SER A 488 -18.31 1.10 -21.23
N GLU A 489 -18.20 -0.19 -21.56
CA GLU A 489 -16.94 -0.77 -22.03
C GLU A 489 -16.46 -0.08 -23.34
N ALA A 490 -17.37 0.20 -24.27
CA ALA A 490 -17.03 0.90 -25.50
C ALA A 490 -16.49 2.32 -25.24
N GLU A 491 -17.05 3.01 -24.24
CA GLU A 491 -16.61 4.34 -23.84
C GLU A 491 -15.25 4.27 -23.12
N ARG A 492 -15.01 3.28 -22.23
CA ARG A 492 -13.68 3.06 -21.63
C ARG A 492 -12.61 2.79 -22.68
N GLN A 493 -12.91 2.03 -23.73
CA GLN A 493 -11.99 1.85 -24.85
C GLN A 493 -11.71 3.15 -25.59
N ALA A 494 -12.73 3.98 -25.83
CA ALA A 494 -12.55 5.31 -26.42
C ALA A 494 -11.70 6.22 -25.52
N MET A 495 -11.90 6.19 -24.19
CA MET A 495 -11.08 6.90 -23.22
C MET A 495 -9.61 6.49 -23.31
N ARG A 496 -9.32 5.18 -23.41
CA ARG A 496 -7.93 4.68 -23.58
C ARG A 496 -7.30 5.16 -24.89
N LEU A 497 -8.04 5.15 -25.97
CA LEU A 497 -7.53 5.58 -27.29
C LEU A 497 -7.14 7.05 -27.29
N VAL A 498 -8.00 7.94 -26.77
CA VAL A 498 -7.69 9.38 -26.73
C VAL A 498 -6.58 9.70 -25.75
N PHE A 499 -6.51 9.01 -24.61
CA PHE A 499 -5.42 9.15 -23.65
C PHE A 499 -4.06 8.80 -24.28
N ARG A 500 -3.94 7.62 -24.91
CA ARG A 500 -2.70 7.20 -25.59
C ARG A 500 -2.32 8.17 -26.71
N GLN A 501 -3.30 8.68 -27.47
CA GLN A 501 -3.01 9.68 -28.50
C GLN A 501 -2.47 10.97 -27.90
N SER A 502 -3.01 11.42 -26.76
CA SER A 502 -2.48 12.58 -26.04
C SER A 502 -1.07 12.32 -25.49
N CYS A 503 -0.78 11.13 -24.91
CA CYS A 503 0.58 10.75 -24.49
C CYS A 503 1.57 10.85 -25.66
N ARG A 504 1.19 10.37 -26.84
CA ARG A 504 2.03 10.46 -28.02
C ARG A 504 2.30 11.91 -28.44
N TYR A 505 1.30 12.77 -28.34
CA TYR A 505 1.49 14.21 -28.60
C TYR A 505 2.41 14.87 -27.56
N GLU A 506 2.45 14.41 -26.29
CA GLU A 506 3.43 14.92 -25.31
C GLU A 506 4.86 14.57 -25.72
N VAL A 507 5.13 13.34 -26.18
CA VAL A 507 6.45 12.96 -26.74
C VAL A 507 6.83 13.88 -27.90
N GLU A 508 5.92 14.06 -28.87
CA GLU A 508 6.15 14.88 -30.03
C GLU A 508 6.33 16.38 -29.66
N PHE A 509 5.63 16.85 -28.62
CA PHE A 509 5.70 18.22 -28.15
C PHE A 509 7.07 18.53 -27.51
N PHE A 510 7.61 17.62 -26.70
CA PHE A 510 8.96 17.74 -26.13
C PHE A 510 10.06 17.58 -27.20
N ASP A 511 9.83 16.82 -28.28
CA ASP A 511 10.80 16.69 -29.38
C ASP A 511 10.68 17.80 -30.44
N ALA A 512 9.55 18.54 -30.51
CA ALA A 512 9.30 19.58 -31.49
C ALA A 512 10.39 20.66 -31.57
N PRO A 513 11.02 21.13 -30.47
CA PRO A 513 12.11 22.10 -30.53
C PRO A 513 13.29 21.63 -31.38
N ARG A 514 13.67 20.36 -31.33
CA ARG A 514 14.76 19.79 -32.14
C ARG A 514 14.46 19.88 -33.63
N LEU A 515 13.19 19.73 -34.01
CA LEU A 515 12.78 19.69 -35.43
C LEU A 515 12.46 21.08 -36.02
N HIS A 516 11.97 21.98 -35.16
CA HIS A 516 11.32 23.22 -35.63
C HIS A 516 11.91 24.51 -35.05
N ALA A 517 12.82 24.46 -34.04
CA ALA A 517 13.48 25.65 -33.56
C ALA A 517 14.40 26.22 -34.67
N GLY A 518 14.14 27.45 -35.08
CA GLY A 518 14.98 28.16 -36.07
C GLY A 518 16.42 28.37 -35.62
N PRO A 519 17.29 28.93 -36.47
CA PRO A 519 18.67 29.34 -36.07
C PRO A 519 18.61 30.37 -34.93
N GLU A 520 19.72 30.49 -34.17
CA GLU A 520 19.77 31.30 -32.95
C GLU A 520 19.08 32.66 -33.06
N SER A 521 18.21 32.97 -32.10
CA SER A 521 17.54 34.26 -32.02
C SER A 521 18.55 35.39 -31.75
N VAL A 522 18.56 36.38 -32.60
CA VAL A 522 19.37 37.60 -32.39
C VAL A 522 18.78 38.34 -31.17
N PRO A 523 19.58 38.73 -30.15
CA PRO A 523 19.10 39.54 -29.04
C PRO A 523 18.44 40.83 -29.55
N LYS A 524 17.28 41.21 -28.97
CA LYS A 524 16.71 42.53 -29.24
C LYS A 524 17.75 43.62 -28.88
N PRO A 525 18.02 44.60 -29.75
CA PRO A 525 18.83 45.73 -29.36
C PRO A 525 18.19 46.45 -28.19
N VAL A 526 18.97 46.63 -27.12
CA VAL A 526 18.57 47.44 -25.95
C VAL A 526 18.37 48.85 -26.44
N GLY A 527 17.12 49.31 -26.54
CA GLY A 527 16.77 50.68 -26.86
C GLY A 527 16.59 51.53 -25.60
#